data_a88b8daa6e762558bf344b943535f690
#
_entry.id   a88b8daa6e762558bf344b943535f690
#
_cell.length_a   1.000
_cell.length_b   1.000
_cell.length_c   1.000
_cell.angle_alpha   90.00
_cell.angle_beta   90.00
_cell.angle_gamma   90.00
#
_symmetry.space_group_name_H-M   'P 1'
#
loop_
_entity.id
_entity.type
_entity.pdbx_description
1 polymer ?
#
loop_
_entity_poly.entity_id
_entity_poly.type
_entity_poly.pdbx_seq_one_letter_code
_entity_poly.pdbx_strand_id
1 'polypeptide(L)'
;MNITAGHCDPNRAQAGTQWASQVHQLIGDNLGQHLGSFEKTVLDRSDYALIRPTSAAAGRFENNGVRVPFAAPLPITGVADPVVGAPVCKSGLRTGYSCGVVTATGQNVEIGHRVLENGFSTNLCALQGDSGGTLVTGTLALGISSASNVGQYGMCEIAGFVSGLLGESPELFATPIKTVLAENPGLKVRTW
;
A
#
# COMPACT_ATOMS: atom_id res chain seq x y z
N MET A 1 -13.14 2.47 -7.76
CA MET A 1 -12.43 1.44 -6.97
C MET A 1 -11.29 2.05 -6.21
N ASN A 2 -11.04 1.59 -4.99
CA ASN A 2 -9.81 1.90 -4.24
C ASN A 2 -8.90 0.67 -4.26
N ILE A 3 -7.59 0.91 -4.16
CA ILE A 3 -6.59 -0.13 -4.17
C ILE A 3 -5.95 -0.19 -2.79
N THR A 4 -5.74 -1.40 -2.27
CA THR A 4 -5.06 -1.67 -1.00
C THR A 4 -4.26 -2.97 -1.10
N ALA A 5 -3.59 -3.41 -0.02
CA ALA A 5 -2.91 -4.70 0.00
C ALA A 5 -3.91 -5.86 0.12
N GLY A 6 -3.63 -6.97 -0.54
CA GLY A 6 -4.47 -8.16 -0.55
C GLY A 6 -4.53 -8.87 0.81
N HIS A 7 -3.44 -8.84 1.55
CA HIS A 7 -3.41 -9.42 2.90
C HIS A 7 -4.29 -8.67 3.92
N CYS A 8 -4.77 -7.47 3.58
CA CYS A 8 -5.73 -6.73 4.42
C CYS A 8 -7.15 -7.29 4.37
N ASP A 9 -7.46 -8.17 3.40
CA ASP A 9 -8.76 -8.85 3.35
C ASP A 9 -8.74 -10.12 4.20
N PRO A 10 -9.52 -10.18 5.30
CA PRO A 10 -9.55 -11.35 6.17
C PRO A 10 -10.27 -12.54 5.54
N ASN A 11 -11.13 -12.33 4.53
CA ASN A 11 -11.93 -13.38 3.89
C ASN A 11 -11.86 -13.33 2.36
N ARG A 12 -10.65 -13.49 1.84
CA ARG A 12 -10.31 -13.34 0.42
C ARG A 12 -11.16 -14.21 -0.53
N ALA A 13 -11.55 -15.39 -0.09
CA ALA A 13 -12.37 -16.31 -0.88
C ALA A 13 -13.77 -15.76 -1.18
N GLN A 14 -14.21 -14.77 -0.43
CA GLN A 14 -15.52 -14.13 -0.57
C GLN A 14 -15.48 -12.78 -1.26
N ALA A 15 -14.31 -12.29 -1.66
CA ALA A 15 -14.19 -11.02 -2.39
C ALA A 15 -15.11 -11.02 -3.64
N GLY A 16 -15.82 -9.92 -3.86
CA GLY A 16 -16.77 -9.76 -4.95
C GLY A 16 -18.13 -10.46 -4.76
N THR A 17 -18.35 -11.14 -3.64
CA THR A 17 -19.64 -11.77 -3.32
C THR A 17 -20.43 -10.95 -2.28
N GLN A 18 -21.67 -11.33 -2.01
CA GLN A 18 -22.47 -10.72 -0.93
C GLN A 18 -21.86 -10.93 0.48
N TRP A 19 -20.92 -11.86 0.63
CA TRP A 19 -20.22 -12.19 1.87
C TRP A 19 -18.82 -11.58 1.96
N ALA A 20 -18.49 -10.67 1.04
CA ALA A 20 -17.21 -9.99 1.02
C ALA A 20 -16.96 -9.22 2.33
N SER A 21 -15.71 -9.22 2.77
CA SER A 21 -15.29 -8.43 3.93
C SER A 21 -15.60 -6.96 3.72
N GLN A 22 -16.12 -6.33 4.77
CA GLN A 22 -16.48 -4.91 4.76
C GLN A 22 -15.31 -4.04 5.21
N VAL A 23 -15.23 -2.85 4.63
CA VAL A 23 -14.25 -1.83 4.98
C VAL A 23 -14.94 -0.69 5.70
N HIS A 24 -14.47 -0.37 6.88
CA HIS A 24 -15.00 0.68 7.74
C HIS A 24 -13.99 1.78 7.99
N GLN A 25 -14.48 2.97 8.25
CA GLN A 25 -13.67 4.04 8.82
C GLN A 25 -13.23 3.62 10.23
N LEU A 26 -11.97 3.87 10.57
CA LEU A 26 -11.48 3.71 11.92
C LEU A 26 -11.56 5.07 12.65
N ILE A 27 -12.20 5.09 13.81
CA ILE A 27 -12.33 6.27 14.69
C ILE A 27 -11.82 5.87 16.06
N GLY A 28 -10.52 6.17 16.33
CA GLY A 28 -9.82 5.55 17.43
C GLY A 28 -9.81 4.03 17.24
N ASP A 29 -10.27 3.27 18.23
CA ASP A 29 -10.37 1.81 18.18
C ASP A 29 -11.79 1.32 17.77
N ASN A 30 -12.67 2.23 17.35
CA ASN A 30 -14.04 1.89 16.99
C ASN A 30 -14.25 1.90 15.48
N LEU A 31 -15.14 1.02 15.02
CA LEU A 31 -15.61 1.01 13.65
C LEU A 31 -16.59 2.17 13.44
N GLY A 32 -16.29 3.03 12.49
CA GLY A 32 -17.15 4.10 12.04
C GLY A 32 -17.95 3.72 10.79
N GLN A 33 -18.15 4.69 9.91
CA GLN A 33 -18.94 4.52 8.68
C GLN A 33 -18.48 3.35 7.83
N HIS A 34 -19.41 2.56 7.31
CA HIS A 34 -19.15 1.56 6.27
C HIS A 34 -18.74 2.29 4.97
N LEU A 35 -17.54 2.02 4.50
CA LEU A 35 -16.94 2.69 3.34
C LEU A 35 -17.03 1.89 2.06
N GLY A 36 -17.05 0.55 2.15
CA GLY A 36 -17.05 -0.33 0.99
C GLY A 36 -16.82 -1.79 1.35
N SER A 37 -16.64 -2.62 0.33
CA SER A 37 -16.33 -4.04 0.47
C SER A 37 -15.24 -4.47 -0.50
N PHE A 38 -14.53 -5.55 -0.17
CA PHE A 38 -13.53 -6.13 -1.05
C PHE A 38 -14.20 -6.73 -2.28
N GLU A 39 -13.82 -6.23 -3.45
CA GLU A 39 -14.35 -6.67 -4.76
C GLU A 39 -13.48 -7.75 -5.40
N LYS A 40 -12.17 -7.63 -5.25
CA LYS A 40 -11.18 -8.57 -5.73
C LYS A 40 -10.00 -8.55 -4.79
N THR A 41 -9.47 -9.73 -4.47
CA THR A 41 -8.27 -9.85 -3.63
C THR A 41 -7.31 -10.83 -4.27
N VAL A 42 -6.07 -10.39 -4.42
CA VAL A 42 -4.95 -11.16 -4.93
C VAL A 42 -3.89 -11.21 -3.85
N LEU A 43 -3.52 -12.42 -3.45
CA LEU A 43 -2.48 -12.68 -2.45
C LEU A 43 -1.84 -14.03 -2.73
N ASP A 44 -1.22 -14.15 -3.90
CA ASP A 44 -0.40 -15.28 -4.35
C ASP A 44 0.94 -14.78 -4.88
N ARG A 45 0.99 -14.31 -6.12
CA ARG A 45 2.17 -13.69 -6.74
C ARG A 45 2.25 -12.19 -6.53
N SER A 46 1.10 -11.53 -6.34
CA SER A 46 0.97 -10.11 -6.06
C SER A 46 0.21 -9.93 -4.76
N ASP A 47 0.40 -8.81 -4.09
CA ASP A 47 -0.31 -8.46 -2.86
C ASP A 47 -1.10 -7.18 -3.09
N TYR A 48 -2.32 -7.31 -3.59
CA TYR A 48 -3.25 -6.18 -3.72
C TYR A 48 -4.71 -6.61 -3.61
N ALA A 49 -5.57 -5.67 -3.28
CA ALA A 49 -7.02 -5.83 -3.35
C ALA A 49 -7.69 -4.58 -3.92
N LEU A 50 -8.84 -4.79 -4.51
CA LEU A 50 -9.73 -3.73 -4.98
C LEU A 50 -10.92 -3.63 -4.03
N ILE A 51 -11.22 -2.42 -3.57
CA ILE A 51 -12.37 -2.11 -2.73
C ILE A 51 -13.38 -1.35 -3.57
N ARG A 52 -14.61 -1.81 -3.57
CA ARG A 52 -15.76 -1.07 -4.12
C ARG A 52 -16.34 -0.17 -3.02
N PRO A 53 -16.22 1.16 -3.14
CA PRO A 53 -16.84 2.08 -2.20
C PRO A 53 -18.36 1.96 -2.23
N THR A 54 -19.01 2.21 -1.09
CA THR A 54 -20.47 2.43 -1.05
C THR A 54 -20.80 3.72 -1.78
N SER A 55 -22.03 3.86 -2.27
CA SER A 55 -22.51 5.12 -2.89
C SER A 55 -22.37 6.31 -1.95
N ALA A 56 -22.61 6.12 -0.67
CA ALA A 56 -22.50 7.17 0.36
C ALA A 56 -21.03 7.60 0.61
N ALA A 57 -20.06 6.72 0.38
CA ALA A 57 -18.65 6.99 0.60
C ALA A 57 -17.88 7.34 -0.69
N ALA A 58 -18.45 7.08 -1.86
CA ALA A 58 -17.76 7.21 -3.15
C ALA A 58 -17.11 8.58 -3.35
N GLY A 59 -17.83 9.67 -3.05
CA GLY A 59 -17.33 11.03 -3.21
C GLY A 59 -16.09 11.36 -2.39
N ARG A 60 -15.83 10.65 -1.28
CA ARG A 60 -14.61 10.82 -0.47
C ARG A 60 -13.36 10.32 -1.19
N PHE A 61 -13.52 9.40 -2.14
CA PHE A 61 -12.44 8.72 -2.85
C PHE A 61 -12.33 9.15 -4.31
N GLU A 62 -13.21 10.04 -4.77
CA GLU A 62 -13.20 10.58 -6.14
C GLU A 62 -12.27 11.78 -6.27
N ASN A 63 -11.02 11.60 -5.86
CA ASN A 63 -9.95 12.58 -5.97
C ASN A 63 -8.63 11.88 -6.30
N ASN A 64 -7.61 12.65 -6.65
CA ASN A 64 -6.25 12.17 -6.95
C ASN A 64 -5.24 12.51 -5.83
N GLY A 65 -5.71 12.87 -4.65
CA GLY A 65 -4.86 13.32 -3.56
C GLY A 65 -4.30 12.19 -2.72
N VAL A 66 -2.99 12.20 -2.50
CA VAL A 66 -2.32 11.38 -1.48
C VAL A 66 -2.14 12.21 -0.22
N ARG A 67 -2.54 11.66 0.91
CA ARG A 67 -2.45 12.36 2.20
C ARG A 67 -1.00 12.64 2.59
N VAL A 68 -0.70 13.91 2.84
CA VAL A 68 0.55 14.38 3.45
C VAL A 68 0.17 15.06 4.76
N PRO A 69 0.62 14.56 5.93
CA PRO A 69 0.29 15.19 7.22
C PRO A 69 0.71 16.65 7.25
N PHE A 70 -0.17 17.51 7.76
CA PHE A 70 0.06 18.96 7.94
C PHE A 70 0.33 19.75 6.64
N ALA A 71 0.05 19.15 5.48
CA ALA A 71 0.21 19.79 4.18
C ALA A 71 -1.00 19.53 3.27
N ALA A 72 -1.06 20.23 2.14
CA ALA A 72 -2.04 19.92 1.11
C ALA A 72 -1.80 18.50 0.55
N PRO A 73 -2.85 17.77 0.17
CA PRO A 73 -2.69 16.48 -0.46
C PRO A 73 -1.81 16.57 -1.71
N LEU A 74 -0.90 15.59 -1.88
CA LEU A 74 -0.07 15.48 -3.07
C LEU A 74 -0.93 14.99 -4.24
N PRO A 75 -1.08 15.75 -5.32
CA PRO A 75 -1.87 15.31 -6.47
C PRO A 75 -1.13 14.23 -7.26
N ILE A 76 -1.82 13.15 -7.60
CA ILE A 76 -1.31 12.15 -8.54
C ILE A 76 -1.63 12.58 -9.96
N THR A 77 -0.61 12.62 -10.82
CA THR A 77 -0.70 13.06 -12.20
C THR A 77 -0.42 11.96 -13.22
N GLY A 78 -0.04 10.77 -12.76
CA GLY A 78 0.27 9.62 -13.62
C GLY A 78 0.77 8.43 -12.82
N VAL A 79 1.39 7.50 -13.52
CA VAL A 79 2.02 6.28 -12.97
C VAL A 79 3.46 6.16 -13.45
N ALA A 80 4.31 5.51 -12.65
CA ALA A 80 5.70 5.25 -13.00
C ALA A 80 6.09 3.79 -12.70
N ASP A 81 7.19 3.35 -13.29
CA ASP A 81 7.89 2.14 -12.88
C ASP A 81 8.91 2.46 -11.77
N PRO A 82 9.15 1.56 -10.83
CA PRO A 82 10.20 1.72 -9.85
C PRO A 82 11.57 1.65 -10.55
N VAL A 83 12.47 2.57 -10.20
CA VAL A 83 13.85 2.63 -10.71
C VAL A 83 14.79 2.69 -9.51
N VAL A 84 15.79 1.81 -9.45
CA VAL A 84 16.77 1.78 -8.37
C VAL A 84 17.49 3.14 -8.24
N GLY A 85 17.57 3.64 -7.01
CA GLY A 85 18.12 4.95 -6.69
C GLY A 85 17.12 6.13 -6.85
N ALA A 86 15.97 5.91 -7.48
CA ALA A 86 14.95 6.96 -7.60
C ALA A 86 14.30 7.28 -6.24
N PRO A 87 13.93 8.55 -5.99
CA PRO A 87 13.23 8.95 -4.79
C PRO A 87 11.86 8.29 -4.73
N VAL A 88 11.45 7.86 -3.55
CA VAL A 88 10.14 7.31 -3.28
C VAL A 88 9.64 7.81 -1.94
N CYS A 89 8.35 8.17 -1.88
CA CYS A 89 7.68 8.51 -0.63
C CYS A 89 6.49 7.56 -0.43
N LYS A 90 6.19 7.25 0.83
CA LYS A 90 4.98 6.50 1.18
C LYS A 90 4.05 7.32 2.07
N SER A 91 2.75 7.08 1.92
CA SER A 91 1.72 7.54 2.83
C SER A 91 1.05 6.34 3.47
N GLY A 92 1.24 6.15 4.76
CA GLY A 92 0.68 5.06 5.55
C GLY A 92 -0.08 5.57 6.77
N LEU A 93 -0.93 4.73 7.32
CA LEU A 93 -1.74 5.11 8.49
C LEU A 93 -0.88 5.20 9.75
N ARG A 94 0.04 4.24 9.93
CA ARG A 94 0.82 4.09 11.17
C ARG A 94 1.99 5.04 11.25
N THR A 95 2.78 5.15 10.18
CA THR A 95 4.02 5.94 10.18
C THR A 95 3.91 7.24 9.38
N GLY A 96 2.70 7.56 8.87
CA GLY A 96 2.46 8.80 8.13
C GLY A 96 3.18 8.85 6.79
N TYR A 97 3.68 10.04 6.46
CA TYR A 97 4.39 10.32 5.21
C TYR A 97 5.90 10.33 5.44
N SER A 98 6.63 9.53 4.69
CA SER A 98 8.08 9.45 4.76
C SER A 98 8.68 9.16 3.39
N CYS A 99 9.92 9.62 3.16
CA CYS A 99 10.60 9.49 1.88
C CYS A 99 11.95 8.79 2.02
N GLY A 100 12.37 8.13 0.97
CA GLY A 100 13.61 7.40 0.83
C GLY A 100 13.92 7.15 -0.64
N VAL A 101 14.53 6.00 -0.92
CA VAL A 101 14.90 5.59 -2.28
C VAL A 101 14.48 4.16 -2.56
N VAL A 102 14.25 3.84 -3.83
CA VAL A 102 14.08 2.47 -4.32
C VAL A 102 15.44 1.78 -4.25
N THR A 103 15.51 0.64 -3.56
CA THR A 103 16.77 -0.12 -3.36
C THR A 103 16.91 -1.29 -4.32
N ALA A 104 15.80 -1.89 -4.75
CA ALA A 104 15.80 -3.01 -5.68
C ALA A 104 14.48 -3.08 -6.46
N THR A 105 14.52 -3.67 -7.66
CA THR A 105 13.36 -3.91 -8.53
C THR A 105 13.34 -5.34 -9.03
N GLY A 106 12.17 -5.82 -9.48
CA GLY A 106 12.01 -7.20 -9.95
C GLY A 106 12.31 -8.24 -8.86
N GLN A 107 11.99 -7.89 -7.61
CA GLN A 107 12.28 -8.73 -6.46
C GLN A 107 11.19 -9.77 -6.25
N ASN A 108 11.62 -10.99 -5.91
CA ASN A 108 10.75 -12.02 -5.39
C ASN A 108 11.02 -12.15 -3.89
N VAL A 109 9.98 -11.98 -3.09
CA VAL A 109 10.09 -12.00 -1.63
C VAL A 109 9.21 -13.10 -1.07
N GLU A 110 9.80 -13.99 -0.29
CA GLU A 110 9.06 -15.02 0.45
C GLU A 110 8.50 -14.43 1.74
N ILE A 111 7.16 -14.53 1.89
CA ILE A 111 6.44 -14.07 3.08
C ILE A 111 5.56 -15.21 3.57
N GLY A 112 5.99 -15.85 4.65
CA GLY A 112 5.38 -17.08 5.14
C GLY A 112 5.53 -18.22 4.12
N HIS A 113 4.42 -18.67 3.55
CA HIS A 113 4.40 -19.74 2.54
C HIS A 113 4.13 -19.23 1.12
N ARG A 114 4.31 -17.93 0.88
CA ARG A 114 4.01 -17.27 -0.39
C ARG A 114 5.24 -16.56 -0.93
N VAL A 115 5.35 -16.57 -2.25
CA VAL A 115 6.36 -15.78 -2.96
C VAL A 115 5.64 -14.68 -3.71
N LEU A 116 5.85 -13.44 -3.26
CA LEU A 116 5.43 -12.25 -4.00
C LEU A 116 6.46 -11.97 -5.08
N GLU A 117 6.01 -11.88 -6.33
CA GLU A 117 6.87 -11.79 -7.51
C GLU A 117 6.92 -10.37 -8.07
N ASN A 118 8.07 -10.03 -8.68
CA ASN A 118 8.24 -8.79 -9.44
C ASN A 118 7.92 -7.51 -8.65
N GLY A 119 8.10 -7.53 -7.34
CA GLY A 119 7.96 -6.35 -6.51
C GLY A 119 9.19 -5.43 -6.55
N PHE A 120 9.16 -4.41 -5.75
CA PHE A 120 10.32 -3.54 -5.53
C PHE A 120 10.50 -3.27 -4.04
N SER A 121 11.75 -3.05 -3.66
CA SER A 121 12.14 -2.73 -2.29
C SER A 121 12.56 -1.27 -2.17
N THR A 122 12.39 -0.71 -0.98
CA THR A 122 12.79 0.65 -0.61
C THR A 122 13.42 0.64 0.76
N ASN A 123 14.21 1.65 1.09
CA ASN A 123 14.78 1.84 2.43
C ASN A 123 13.83 2.54 3.42
N LEU A 124 12.54 2.51 3.13
CA LEU A 124 11.52 3.09 4.00
C LEU A 124 11.21 2.18 5.18
N CYS A 125 11.00 2.77 6.33
CA CYS A 125 10.38 2.07 7.46
C CYS A 125 8.87 2.01 7.26
N ALA A 126 8.29 0.82 7.38
CA ALA A 126 6.85 0.61 7.44
C ALA A 126 6.53 -0.35 8.57
N LEU A 127 5.50 -0.03 9.34
CA LEU A 127 5.05 -0.80 10.49
C LEU A 127 3.67 -1.42 10.20
N GLN A 128 3.26 -2.34 11.05
CA GLN A 128 1.92 -2.92 10.96
C GLN A 128 0.85 -1.81 10.97
N GLY A 129 -0.01 -1.78 9.96
CA GLY A 129 -1.00 -0.74 9.71
C GLY A 129 -0.65 0.21 8.55
N ASP A 130 0.58 0.16 8.01
CA ASP A 130 0.96 0.87 6.79
C ASP A 130 0.64 0.09 5.51
N SER A 131 0.25 -1.17 5.64
CA SER A 131 -0.14 -2.05 4.53
C SER A 131 -1.24 -1.43 3.68
N GLY A 132 -1.09 -1.51 2.36
CA GLY A 132 -2.02 -0.90 1.41
C GLY A 132 -1.81 0.60 1.22
N GLY A 133 -0.88 1.20 1.95
CA GLY A 133 -0.49 2.61 1.78
C GLY A 133 0.14 2.85 0.41
N THR A 134 -0.05 4.05 -0.11
CA THR A 134 0.43 4.46 -1.44
C THR A 134 1.91 4.79 -1.41
N LEU A 135 2.67 4.30 -2.41
CA LEU A 135 4.01 4.75 -2.73
C LEU A 135 3.97 5.63 -3.98
N VAL A 136 4.74 6.72 -3.95
CA VAL A 136 4.82 7.71 -5.04
C VAL A 136 6.28 8.09 -5.33
N THR A 137 6.55 8.47 -6.57
CA THR A 137 7.79 9.18 -6.97
C THR A 137 7.39 10.53 -7.56
N GLY A 138 7.69 11.63 -6.85
CA GLY A 138 7.10 12.92 -7.17
C GLY A 138 5.57 12.85 -7.13
N THR A 139 4.90 13.21 -8.21
CA THR A 139 3.44 13.14 -8.37
C THR A 139 2.95 11.87 -9.08
N LEU A 140 3.82 10.90 -9.32
CA LEU A 140 3.47 9.67 -10.02
C LEU A 140 3.24 8.52 -9.03
N ALA A 141 2.13 7.82 -9.16
CA ALA A 141 1.87 6.61 -8.40
C ALA A 141 2.87 5.51 -8.79
N LEU A 142 3.49 4.89 -7.79
CA LEU A 142 4.54 3.90 -7.96
C LEU A 142 4.10 2.50 -7.55
N GLY A 143 3.42 2.38 -6.41
CA GLY A 143 3.04 1.08 -5.87
C GLY A 143 2.23 1.14 -4.59
N ILE A 144 2.09 -0.03 -3.98
CA ILE A 144 1.32 -0.27 -2.77
C ILE A 144 2.20 -0.98 -1.76
N SER A 145 2.25 -0.45 -0.53
CA SER A 145 2.96 -1.06 0.60
C SER A 145 2.42 -2.45 0.91
N SER A 146 3.30 -3.44 0.93
CA SER A 146 2.96 -4.84 1.15
C SER A 146 3.58 -5.38 2.44
N ALA A 147 4.89 -5.52 2.51
CA ALA A 147 5.58 -6.15 3.62
C ALA A 147 6.81 -5.37 4.05
N SER A 148 7.22 -5.53 5.31
CA SER A 148 8.40 -4.88 5.87
C SER A 148 9.15 -5.84 6.78
N ASN A 149 10.48 -5.78 6.76
CA ASN A 149 11.33 -6.54 7.68
C ASN A 149 11.30 -6.01 9.13
N VAL A 150 10.72 -4.83 9.33
CA VAL A 150 10.61 -4.17 10.65
C VAL A 150 9.16 -3.95 11.10
N GLY A 151 8.20 -4.59 10.44
CA GLY A 151 6.76 -4.40 10.69
C GLY A 151 6.31 -4.69 12.13
N GLN A 152 7.04 -5.52 12.86
CA GLN A 152 6.76 -5.93 14.24
C GLN A 152 7.11 -4.88 15.30
N TYR A 153 7.90 -3.87 14.96
CA TYR A 153 8.30 -2.84 15.92
C TYR A 153 7.19 -1.82 16.16
N GLY A 154 7.22 -1.19 17.33
CA GLY A 154 6.23 -0.17 17.70
C GLY A 154 6.47 1.20 17.07
N MET A 155 7.73 1.51 16.75
CA MET A 155 8.17 2.80 16.20
C MET A 155 9.37 2.62 15.26
N CYS A 156 9.49 3.48 14.26
CA CYS A 156 10.57 3.41 13.28
C CYS A 156 11.95 3.72 13.88
N GLU A 157 12.02 4.56 14.90
CA GLU A 157 13.26 4.87 15.61
C GLU A 157 13.84 3.63 16.28
N ILE A 158 12.99 2.82 16.94
CA ILE A 158 13.40 1.54 17.55
C ILE A 158 13.80 0.55 16.44
N ALA A 159 13.00 0.46 15.39
CA ALA A 159 13.29 -0.40 14.26
C ALA A 159 14.66 -0.08 13.65
N GLY A 160 14.93 1.19 13.36
CA GLY A 160 16.20 1.64 12.81
C GLY A 160 17.40 1.39 13.73
N PHE A 161 17.24 1.61 15.04
CA PHE A 161 18.28 1.34 16.03
C PHE A 161 18.61 -0.14 16.12
N VAL A 162 17.61 -1.01 16.26
CA VAL A 162 17.81 -2.48 16.36
C VAL A 162 18.38 -3.05 15.08
N SER A 163 17.83 -2.68 13.92
CA SER A 163 18.33 -3.13 12.61
C SER A 163 19.78 -2.69 12.42
N GLY A 164 20.14 -1.45 12.78
CA GLY A 164 21.50 -0.95 12.70
C GLY A 164 22.50 -1.74 13.57
N LEU A 165 22.08 -2.17 14.79
CA LEU A 165 22.90 -3.06 15.63
C LEU A 165 23.13 -4.44 15.00
N LEU A 166 22.18 -4.92 14.19
CA LEU A 166 22.25 -6.19 13.49
C LEU A 166 22.95 -6.06 12.12
N GLY A 167 23.36 -4.86 11.73
CA GLY A 167 23.94 -4.58 10.41
C GLY A 167 22.92 -4.60 9.27
N GLU A 168 21.66 -4.42 9.60
CA GLU A 168 20.54 -4.38 8.67
C GLU A 168 19.99 -2.95 8.54
N SER A 169 19.11 -2.74 7.57
CA SER A 169 18.34 -1.48 7.39
C SER A 169 16.87 -1.80 7.30
N PRO A 170 15.98 -0.88 7.68
CA PRO A 170 14.58 -1.00 7.35
C PRO A 170 14.38 -1.19 5.85
N GLU A 171 13.53 -2.14 5.49
CA GLU A 171 13.17 -2.44 4.11
C GLU A 171 11.66 -2.58 4.00
N LEU A 172 11.09 -1.88 3.03
CA LEU A 172 9.69 -2.00 2.64
C LEU A 172 9.61 -2.59 1.25
N PHE A 173 8.96 -3.75 1.16
CA PHE A 173 8.58 -4.38 -0.09
C PHE A 173 7.21 -3.87 -0.55
N ALA A 174 7.07 -3.61 -1.85
CA ALA A 174 5.87 -3.04 -2.45
C ALA A 174 5.48 -3.73 -3.77
N THR A 175 4.17 -3.79 -4.02
CA THR A 175 3.62 -4.23 -5.30
C THR A 175 3.56 -3.03 -6.26
N PRO A 176 4.17 -3.12 -7.47
CA PRO A 176 4.10 -2.03 -8.45
C PRO A 176 2.67 -1.73 -8.88
N ILE A 177 2.32 -0.46 -9.00
CA ILE A 177 0.97 -0.07 -9.45
C ILE A 177 0.67 -0.56 -10.88
N LYS A 178 1.65 -0.57 -11.75
CA LYS A 178 1.46 -1.05 -13.13
C LYS A 178 1.14 -2.54 -13.20
N THR A 179 1.65 -3.37 -12.28
CA THR A 179 1.23 -4.77 -12.14
C THR A 179 -0.27 -4.86 -11.85
N VAL A 180 -0.74 -4.08 -10.87
CA VAL A 180 -2.17 -4.04 -10.52
C VAL A 180 -3.04 -3.61 -11.71
N LEU A 181 -2.60 -2.60 -12.46
CA LEU A 181 -3.33 -2.10 -13.64
C LEU A 181 -3.34 -3.12 -14.78
N ALA A 182 -2.23 -3.81 -15.02
CA ALA A 182 -2.13 -4.84 -16.06
C ALA A 182 -3.04 -6.05 -15.77
N GLU A 183 -3.16 -6.46 -14.51
CA GLU A 183 -4.03 -7.56 -14.07
C GLU A 183 -5.52 -7.18 -13.99
N ASN A 184 -5.86 -5.90 -14.20
CA ASN A 184 -7.22 -5.38 -14.13
C ASN A 184 -7.52 -4.44 -15.32
N PRO A 185 -7.73 -4.98 -16.53
CA PRO A 185 -8.02 -4.17 -17.70
C PRO A 185 -9.20 -3.21 -17.48
N GLY A 186 -9.01 -1.94 -17.82
CA GLY A 186 -10.00 -0.88 -17.59
C GLY A 186 -9.85 -0.13 -16.26
N LEU A 187 -9.10 -0.66 -15.29
CA LEU A 187 -8.73 0.08 -14.08
C LEU A 187 -7.70 1.15 -14.44
N LYS A 188 -7.88 2.36 -13.92
CA LYS A 188 -6.96 3.48 -14.11
C LYS A 188 -6.75 4.23 -12.81
N VAL A 189 -5.54 4.73 -12.60
CA VAL A 189 -5.28 5.68 -11.52
C VAL A 189 -5.95 7.02 -11.88
N ARG A 190 -6.66 7.60 -10.93
CA ARG A 190 -7.26 8.93 -11.11
C ARG A 190 -6.17 10.00 -11.06
N THR A 191 -6.19 10.91 -12.03
CA THR A 191 -5.17 11.98 -12.18
C THR A 191 -5.76 13.39 -12.19
N TRP A 192 -7.06 13.52 -11.88
CA TRP A 192 -7.79 14.81 -11.81
C TRP A 192 -8.74 14.84 -10.62
#